data_76e1bc4253e7e971ec5644e87d0d4e55
#
_entry.id   76e1bc4253e7e971ec5644e87d0d4e55
#
_cell.length_a   1.000
_cell.length_b   1.000
_cell.length_c   1.000
_cell.angle_alpha   90.00
_cell.angle_beta   90.00
_cell.angle_gamma   90.00
#
_symmetry.space_group_name_H-M   'P 1'
#
loop_
_entity.id
_entity.type
_entity.pdbx_description
1 polymer ?
#
loop_
_entity_poly.entity_id
_entity_poly.type
_entity_poly.pdbx_seq_one_letter_code
_entity_poly.pdbx_strand_id
1 'polypeptide(L)'
;IVDVFAKIRGLLTTFGNGGNKMKRIFALLSAVAMALTLVACGEASGSTSSSGQSSGDTITIKLPHCYVEGHPLTDTLQNFFKPELESRSNGRLTVDIYPNSTLATEEQIYEGLRNNTYEMGVVGTIFQDRIPSVAAFQLPFLFTDYDQARAALYEGDYGYQLIGDVASLGFTVNGIVPDGFRVMTMNKKVESLADMHGLKMRMPNLEIMVEIGNYLGFAVTPMSMTEVFSALEQGVIDGQENPPSTIRSQ
;
A
#
# COMPACT_ATOMS: atom_id res chain seq x y z
N ILE A 1 5.98 -2.76 12.10
CA ILE A 1 4.58 -2.73 12.58
C ILE A 1 4.45 -1.76 13.76
N VAL A 2 5.38 -1.75 14.72
CA VAL A 2 5.31 -0.88 15.91
C VAL A 2 5.39 0.62 15.53
N ASP A 3 6.19 0.99 14.53
CA ASP A 3 6.33 2.40 14.10
C ASP A 3 5.16 2.95 13.27
N VAL A 4 4.41 2.08 12.59
CA VAL A 4 3.19 2.46 11.87
C VAL A 4 2.18 3.10 12.82
N PHE A 5 2.07 2.57 14.04
CA PHE A 5 1.13 3.08 15.04
C PHE A 5 1.59 4.37 15.74
N ALA A 6 2.89 4.61 15.85
CA ALA A 6 3.40 5.85 16.44
C ALA A 6 3.09 7.08 15.56
N LYS A 7 3.15 6.93 14.22
CA LYS A 7 2.82 8.01 13.28
C LYS A 7 1.32 8.24 13.12
N ILE A 8 0.50 7.19 13.15
CA ILE A 8 -0.97 7.32 13.21
C ILE A 8 -1.38 8.07 14.48
N ARG A 9 -0.71 7.83 15.61
CA ARG A 9 -0.92 8.59 16.85
C ARG A 9 -0.62 10.09 16.69
N GLY A 10 0.40 10.46 15.92
CA GLY A 10 0.72 11.84 15.56
C GLY A 10 -0.36 12.53 14.71
N LEU A 11 -0.92 11.82 13.72
CA LEU A 11 -2.03 12.33 12.90
C LEU A 11 -3.29 12.57 13.75
N LEU A 12 -3.62 11.67 14.65
CA LEU A 12 -4.79 11.79 15.53
C LEU A 12 -4.67 12.96 16.53
N THR A 13 -3.45 13.36 16.91
CA THR A 13 -3.21 14.52 17.78
C THR A 13 -3.23 15.86 17.03
N THR A 14 -2.88 15.87 15.74
CA THR A 14 -2.84 17.09 14.94
C THR A 14 -4.25 17.58 14.55
N PHE A 15 -5.19 16.67 14.37
CA PHE A 15 -6.61 17.04 14.15
C PHE A 15 -7.33 17.53 15.41
N GLY A 16 -6.80 17.31 16.61
CA GLY A 16 -7.39 17.77 17.88
C GLY A 16 -7.23 19.27 18.17
N ASN A 17 -6.32 19.98 17.51
CA ASN A 17 -5.96 21.35 17.87
C ASN A 17 -6.54 22.46 17.00
N GLY A 18 -7.28 22.13 15.92
CA GLY A 18 -7.97 23.10 15.06
C GLY A 18 -9.31 23.62 15.59
N GLY A 19 -9.88 22.95 16.59
CA GLY A 19 -11.24 23.19 17.09
C GLY A 19 -11.43 24.45 17.96
N ASN A 20 -10.38 25.05 18.48
CA ASN A 20 -10.52 26.10 19.48
C ASN A 20 -10.70 27.54 18.94
N LYS A 21 -10.40 27.79 17.65
CA LYS A 21 -10.63 29.11 17.07
C LYS A 21 -12.08 29.29 16.55
N MET A 22 -12.70 28.23 16.08
CA MET A 22 -14.10 28.30 15.60
C MET A 22 -15.13 28.28 16.72
N LYS A 23 -14.82 27.70 17.89
CA LYS A 23 -15.71 27.69 19.08
C LYS A 23 -15.90 29.07 19.70
N ARG A 24 -14.97 30.01 19.52
CA ARG A 24 -15.08 31.38 20.07
C ARG A 24 -15.95 32.31 19.24
N ILE A 25 -16.15 32.02 17.96
CA ILE A 25 -17.01 32.83 17.08
C ILE A 25 -18.48 32.42 17.22
N PHE A 26 -18.77 31.14 17.46
CA PHE A 26 -20.13 30.65 17.70
C PHE A 26 -20.69 30.96 19.10
N ALA A 27 -19.82 31.16 20.11
CA ALA A 27 -20.25 31.49 21.47
C ALA A 27 -20.78 32.94 21.62
N LEU A 28 -20.46 33.84 20.70
CA LEU A 28 -20.94 35.23 20.72
C LEU A 28 -22.26 35.44 19.98
N LEU A 29 -22.68 34.52 19.14
CA LEU A 29 -23.95 34.59 18.40
C LEU A 29 -25.11 33.85 19.08
N SER A 30 -24.84 32.97 20.05
CA SER A 30 -25.87 32.22 20.79
C SER A 30 -26.41 32.92 22.03
N ALA A 31 -25.77 34.01 22.49
CA ALA A 31 -26.21 34.75 23.69
C ALA A 31 -27.38 35.71 23.45
N VAL A 32 -27.79 35.96 22.21
CA VAL A 32 -28.88 36.89 21.85
C VAL A 32 -30.21 36.14 21.57
N ALA A 33 -30.21 34.83 21.40
CA ALA A 33 -31.41 34.05 21.04
C ALA A 33 -32.09 33.34 22.21
N MET A 34 -31.60 33.45 23.47
CA MET A 34 -32.12 32.71 24.63
C MET A 34 -32.99 33.52 25.59
N ALA A 35 -33.56 34.65 25.14
CA ALA A 35 -34.39 35.51 26.02
C ALA A 35 -35.91 35.39 25.80
N LEU A 36 -36.38 34.49 24.95
CA LEU A 36 -37.82 34.39 24.64
C LEU A 36 -38.29 32.93 24.46
N THR A 37 -38.33 32.14 25.54
CA THR A 37 -39.29 31.03 25.72
C THR A 37 -39.16 30.41 27.10
N LEU A 38 -39.78 31.00 28.06
CA LEU A 38 -40.17 30.35 29.32
C LEU A 38 -41.72 30.36 29.33
N VAL A 39 -42.36 29.22 29.11
CA VAL A 39 -43.57 28.71 29.70
C VAL A 39 -44.05 27.46 28.95
N ALA A 40 -43.89 26.29 29.57
CA ALA A 40 -44.95 25.28 29.66
C ALA A 40 -44.39 24.03 30.41
N CYS A 41 -45.04 23.70 31.49
CA CYS A 41 -44.84 22.53 32.35
C CYS A 41 -45.28 21.23 31.65
N GLY A 42 -44.62 20.11 32.08
CA GLY A 42 -45.11 18.75 31.80
C GLY A 42 -44.09 17.70 32.25
N GLU A 43 -44.38 17.07 33.43
CA GLU A 43 -43.65 15.93 33.99
C GLU A 43 -43.68 14.70 33.08
N ALA A 44 -42.53 14.01 32.94
CA ALA A 44 -42.46 12.55 32.90
C ALA A 44 -41.03 12.07 33.06
N SER A 45 -40.83 11.26 34.08
CA SER A 45 -39.59 10.52 34.41
C SER A 45 -39.15 9.57 33.32
N GLY A 46 -37.84 9.50 33.07
CA GLY A 46 -37.22 8.47 32.24
C GLY A 46 -35.71 8.69 32.16
N SER A 47 -34.97 8.23 33.16
CA SER A 47 -33.50 8.19 33.12
C SER A 47 -33.05 7.18 32.08
N THR A 48 -32.55 7.65 30.98
CA THR A 48 -31.71 6.82 30.10
C THR A 48 -30.45 7.61 29.82
N SER A 49 -29.38 7.22 30.52
CA SER A 49 -28.03 7.72 30.27
C SER A 49 -27.61 7.21 28.87
N SER A 50 -27.92 7.95 27.81
CA SER A 50 -27.27 7.75 26.52
C SER A 50 -25.89 8.38 26.62
N SER A 51 -24.87 7.56 26.78
CA SER A 51 -23.50 7.93 26.46
C SER A 51 -23.49 8.42 25.02
N GLY A 52 -23.43 9.73 24.86
CA GLY A 52 -23.30 10.37 23.54
C GLY A 52 -22.00 9.94 22.91
N GLN A 53 -22.08 8.90 22.10
CA GLN A 53 -21.03 8.55 21.16
C GLN A 53 -21.06 9.63 20.08
N SER A 54 -20.07 10.50 20.11
CA SER A 54 -19.84 11.48 19.04
C SER A 54 -19.65 10.69 17.75
N SER A 55 -20.68 10.64 16.92
CA SER A 55 -20.60 10.14 15.55
C SER A 55 -19.79 11.13 14.72
N GLY A 56 -18.46 11.09 14.85
CA GLY A 56 -17.59 11.68 13.86
C GLY A 56 -17.77 10.90 12.56
N ASP A 57 -17.75 11.61 11.43
CA ASP A 57 -17.87 10.98 10.11
C ASP A 57 -16.84 9.84 9.98
N THR A 58 -17.31 8.66 9.57
CA THR A 58 -16.45 7.53 9.27
C THR A 58 -15.71 7.80 7.97
N ILE A 59 -14.40 7.61 7.98
CA ILE A 59 -13.55 7.74 6.80
C ILE A 59 -13.26 6.34 6.28
N THR A 60 -13.62 6.08 5.02
CA THR A 60 -13.32 4.82 4.34
C THR A 60 -12.03 4.95 3.57
N ILE A 61 -11.08 4.07 3.85
CA ILE A 61 -9.78 3.95 3.18
C ILE A 61 -9.90 2.90 2.08
N LYS A 62 -9.82 3.30 0.83
CA LYS A 62 -9.70 2.38 -0.31
C LYS A 62 -8.25 1.96 -0.44
N LEU A 63 -8.00 0.65 -0.36
CA LEU A 63 -6.66 0.05 -0.40
C LEU A 63 -6.58 -0.97 -1.54
N PRO A 64 -6.31 -0.53 -2.79
CA PRO A 64 -6.04 -1.44 -3.90
C PRO A 64 -4.61 -2.00 -3.84
N HIS A 65 -4.44 -3.22 -4.35
CA HIS A 65 -3.15 -3.86 -4.57
C HIS A 65 -3.22 -4.97 -5.63
N CYS A 66 -2.05 -5.38 -6.16
CA CYS A 66 -1.98 -6.35 -7.26
C CYS A 66 -1.94 -7.82 -6.79
N TYR A 67 -1.72 -8.08 -5.50
CA TYR A 67 -1.60 -9.45 -4.99
C TYR A 67 -2.97 -10.13 -4.91
N VAL A 68 -3.02 -11.42 -5.27
CA VAL A 68 -4.26 -12.21 -5.28
C VAL A 68 -4.66 -12.64 -3.87
N GLU A 69 -5.87 -13.18 -3.74
CA GLU A 69 -6.32 -13.84 -2.52
C GLU A 69 -5.42 -15.05 -2.18
N GLY A 70 -5.13 -15.24 -0.89
CA GLY A 70 -4.20 -16.28 -0.42
C GLY A 70 -2.72 -15.89 -0.51
N HIS A 71 -2.38 -14.73 -1.06
CA HIS A 71 -1.03 -14.19 -0.93
C HIS A 71 -0.79 -13.70 0.50
N PRO A 72 0.39 -13.98 1.12
CA PRO A 72 0.65 -13.61 2.53
C PRO A 72 0.41 -12.14 2.85
N LEU A 73 0.66 -11.24 1.90
CA LEU A 73 0.39 -9.82 2.08
C LEU A 73 -1.11 -9.54 2.14
N THR A 74 -1.89 -10.13 1.24
CA THR A 74 -3.37 -10.00 1.22
C THR A 74 -3.96 -10.50 2.52
N ASP A 75 -3.53 -11.69 2.97
CA ASP A 75 -3.97 -12.27 4.23
C ASP A 75 -3.61 -11.37 5.42
N THR A 76 -2.43 -10.76 5.42
CA THR A 76 -2.01 -9.82 6.47
C THR A 76 -2.85 -8.55 6.47
N LEU A 77 -3.15 -8.00 5.30
CA LEU A 77 -4.00 -6.81 5.19
C LEU A 77 -5.43 -7.08 5.67
N GLN A 78 -6.00 -8.22 5.28
CA GLN A 78 -7.38 -8.59 5.63
C GLN A 78 -7.54 -9.01 7.08
N ASN A 79 -6.60 -9.82 7.60
CA ASN A 79 -6.76 -10.47 8.91
C ASN A 79 -6.09 -9.73 10.07
N PHE A 80 -5.18 -8.79 9.78
CA PHE A 80 -4.47 -8.03 10.82
C PHE A 80 -4.62 -6.52 10.64
N PHE A 81 -4.23 -5.98 9.48
CA PHE A 81 -4.18 -4.54 9.28
C PHE A 81 -5.58 -3.91 9.39
N LYS A 82 -6.54 -4.41 8.62
CA LYS A 82 -7.91 -3.90 8.60
C LYS A 82 -8.56 -3.94 10.00
N PRO A 83 -8.69 -5.11 10.68
CA PRO A 83 -9.35 -5.16 11.97
C PRO A 83 -8.64 -4.35 13.06
N GLU A 84 -7.30 -4.32 13.05
CA GLU A 84 -6.54 -3.51 14.00
C GLU A 84 -6.76 -2.00 13.80
N LEU A 85 -6.77 -1.53 12.55
CA LEU A 85 -6.99 -0.12 12.24
C LEU A 85 -8.41 0.31 12.61
N GLU A 86 -9.41 -0.48 12.23
CA GLU A 86 -10.81 -0.22 12.53
C GLU A 86 -11.06 -0.21 14.05
N SER A 87 -10.53 -1.19 14.76
CA SER A 87 -10.63 -1.28 16.21
C SER A 87 -9.93 -0.10 16.93
N ARG A 88 -8.68 0.20 16.55
CA ARG A 88 -7.91 1.29 17.19
C ARG A 88 -8.43 2.68 16.89
N SER A 89 -9.12 2.85 15.79
CA SER A 89 -9.80 4.10 15.44
C SER A 89 -11.17 4.25 16.13
N ASN A 90 -11.62 3.23 16.87
CA ASN A 90 -13.00 3.13 17.39
C ASN A 90 -14.05 3.27 16.28
N GLY A 91 -13.80 2.64 15.13
CA GLY A 91 -14.68 2.66 13.95
C GLY A 91 -14.72 3.99 13.19
N ARG A 92 -13.83 4.94 13.50
CA ARG A 92 -13.70 6.17 12.72
C ARG A 92 -13.04 5.98 11.38
N LEU A 93 -12.19 4.96 11.25
CA LEU A 93 -11.59 4.52 9.98
C LEU A 93 -12.13 3.15 9.63
N THR A 94 -12.50 2.95 8.39
CA THR A 94 -12.81 1.65 7.80
C THR A 94 -11.87 1.41 6.61
N VAL A 95 -11.61 0.15 6.27
CA VAL A 95 -10.70 -0.19 5.17
C VAL A 95 -11.41 -1.10 4.18
N ASP A 96 -11.50 -0.65 2.93
CA ASP A 96 -11.94 -1.47 1.81
C ASP A 96 -10.72 -1.93 1.02
N ILE A 97 -10.41 -3.22 1.10
CA ILE A 97 -9.27 -3.84 0.44
C ILE A 97 -9.70 -4.38 -0.93
N TYR A 98 -8.94 -4.03 -1.97
CA TYR A 98 -9.19 -4.45 -3.36
C TYR A 98 -7.98 -5.23 -3.88
N PRO A 99 -7.95 -6.56 -3.68
CA PRO A 99 -6.87 -7.43 -4.13
C PRO A 99 -6.91 -7.68 -5.64
N ASN A 100 -5.87 -8.36 -6.15
CA ASN A 100 -5.79 -8.87 -7.52
C ASN A 100 -6.04 -7.82 -8.61
N SER A 101 -5.57 -6.59 -8.40
CA SER A 101 -5.80 -5.48 -9.33
C SER A 101 -7.27 -5.28 -9.74
N THR A 102 -8.22 -5.70 -8.90
CA THR A 102 -9.66 -5.63 -9.19
C THR A 102 -10.17 -4.19 -9.34
N LEU A 103 -9.51 -3.24 -8.70
CA LEU A 103 -9.85 -1.82 -8.79
C LEU A 103 -8.93 -1.07 -9.76
N ALA A 104 -7.63 -1.41 -9.78
CA ALA A 104 -6.62 -0.71 -10.56
C ALA A 104 -5.36 -1.56 -10.71
N THR A 105 -4.62 -1.40 -11.84
CA THR A 105 -3.26 -1.94 -11.97
C THR A 105 -2.29 -1.20 -11.04
N GLU A 106 -1.09 -1.72 -10.86
CA GLU A 106 -0.09 -1.10 -9.97
C GLU A 106 0.27 0.33 -10.40
N GLU A 107 0.39 0.57 -11.70
CA GLU A 107 0.62 1.90 -12.28
C GLU A 107 -0.55 2.84 -11.98
N GLN A 108 -1.77 2.35 -12.13
CA GLN A 108 -2.98 3.13 -11.83
C GLN A 108 -3.14 3.40 -10.32
N ILE A 109 -2.69 2.46 -9.47
CA ILE A 109 -2.66 2.66 -8.01
C ILE A 109 -1.71 3.81 -7.67
N TYR A 110 -0.50 3.80 -8.25
CA TYR A 110 0.47 4.88 -8.07
C TYR A 110 -0.10 6.24 -8.44
N GLU A 111 -0.69 6.37 -9.64
CA GLU A 111 -1.31 7.63 -10.08
C GLU A 111 -2.53 8.00 -9.22
N GLY A 112 -3.33 7.02 -8.80
CA GLY A 112 -4.48 7.23 -7.92
C GLY A 112 -4.10 7.74 -6.54
N LEU A 113 -2.98 7.28 -5.98
CA LEU A 113 -2.42 7.81 -4.73
C LEU A 113 -1.94 9.25 -4.90
N ARG A 114 -1.29 9.57 -6.03
CA ARG A 114 -0.82 10.93 -6.32
C ARG A 114 -1.93 11.95 -6.40
N ASN A 115 -3.06 11.58 -6.99
CA ASN A 115 -4.19 12.48 -7.22
C ASN A 115 -5.30 12.34 -6.16
N ASN A 116 -5.05 11.59 -5.07
CA ASN A 116 -5.97 11.33 -3.97
C ASN A 116 -7.27 10.61 -4.38
N THR A 117 -7.23 9.76 -5.42
CA THR A 117 -8.33 8.85 -5.78
C THR A 117 -8.42 7.69 -4.79
N TYR A 118 -7.27 7.27 -4.27
CA TYR A 118 -7.12 6.26 -3.24
C TYR A 118 -6.42 6.84 -2.02
N GLU A 119 -6.88 6.50 -0.84
CA GLU A 119 -6.33 6.96 0.43
C GLU A 119 -5.08 6.18 0.83
N MET A 120 -4.99 4.91 0.41
CA MET A 120 -3.87 4.01 0.66
C MET A 120 -3.70 3.04 -0.51
N GLY A 121 -2.56 2.41 -0.64
CA GLY A 121 -2.30 1.36 -1.63
C GLY A 121 -1.03 0.61 -1.31
N VAL A 122 -0.90 -0.60 -1.84
CA VAL A 122 0.37 -1.31 -1.87
C VAL A 122 0.93 -1.16 -3.27
N VAL A 123 2.10 -0.55 -3.34
CA VAL A 123 2.83 -0.30 -4.58
C VAL A 123 4.20 -0.92 -4.44
N GLY A 124 4.62 -1.69 -5.43
CA GLY A 124 5.92 -2.32 -5.43
C GLY A 124 7.01 -1.35 -5.89
N THR A 125 7.87 -1.82 -6.75
CA THR A 125 9.05 -1.09 -7.21
C THR A 125 8.80 -0.10 -8.34
N ILE A 126 7.53 0.22 -8.63
CA ILE A 126 7.15 1.19 -9.67
C ILE A 126 7.72 2.60 -9.42
N PHE A 127 8.12 2.90 -8.20
CA PHE A 127 8.82 4.16 -7.88
C PHE A 127 10.23 4.26 -8.48
N GLN A 128 10.83 3.15 -8.94
CA GLN A 128 12.23 3.09 -9.35
C GLN A 128 12.60 4.05 -10.48
N ASP A 129 11.67 4.31 -11.42
CA ASP A 129 11.91 5.24 -12.52
C ASP A 129 12.06 6.69 -12.05
N ARG A 130 11.65 6.98 -10.82
CA ARG A 130 11.71 8.30 -10.21
C ARG A 130 12.66 8.36 -9.02
N ILE A 131 12.95 7.21 -8.41
CA ILE A 131 13.75 7.10 -7.21
C ILE A 131 14.80 5.99 -7.40
N PRO A 132 16.04 6.34 -7.78
CA PRO A 132 17.10 5.35 -8.02
C PRO A 132 17.38 4.42 -6.84
N SER A 133 17.16 4.88 -5.60
CA SER A 133 17.31 4.02 -4.41
C SER A 133 16.31 2.85 -4.38
N VAL A 134 15.11 3.01 -4.95
CA VAL A 134 14.16 1.92 -5.13
C VAL A 134 14.67 0.91 -6.17
N ALA A 135 15.26 1.40 -7.26
CA ALA A 135 15.81 0.55 -8.32
C ALA A 135 16.96 -0.35 -7.81
N ALA A 136 17.73 0.11 -6.84
CA ALA A 136 18.83 -0.67 -6.27
C ALA A 136 18.36 -2.02 -5.70
N PHE A 137 17.14 -2.12 -5.20
CA PHE A 137 16.56 -3.39 -4.70
C PHE A 137 16.33 -4.44 -5.79
N GLN A 138 16.28 -4.04 -7.04
CA GLN A 138 16.13 -4.96 -8.17
C GLN A 138 17.46 -5.50 -8.68
N LEU A 139 18.59 -4.99 -8.19
CA LEU A 139 19.91 -5.47 -8.63
C LEU A 139 20.10 -6.93 -8.24
N PRO A 140 20.45 -7.81 -9.21
CA PRO A 140 20.73 -9.20 -8.94
C PRO A 140 21.88 -9.33 -7.93
N PHE A 141 21.73 -10.28 -6.99
CA PHE A 141 22.77 -10.63 -6.02
C PHE A 141 23.17 -9.51 -5.06
N LEU A 142 22.40 -8.42 -4.97
CA LEU A 142 22.66 -7.35 -3.98
C LEU A 142 22.59 -7.90 -2.55
N PHE A 143 21.64 -8.77 -2.28
CA PHE A 143 21.49 -9.49 -1.02
C PHE A 143 21.62 -10.98 -1.26
N THR A 144 22.30 -11.68 -0.35
CA THR A 144 22.49 -13.14 -0.42
C THR A 144 21.47 -13.90 0.43
N ASP A 145 20.86 -13.23 1.40
CA ASP A 145 19.86 -13.81 2.30
C ASP A 145 18.88 -12.77 2.83
N TYR A 146 17.81 -13.25 3.50
CA TYR A 146 16.78 -12.39 4.06
C TYR A 146 17.26 -11.53 5.23
N ASP A 147 18.25 -11.98 6.01
CA ASP A 147 18.73 -11.22 7.16
C ASP A 147 19.48 -9.97 6.70
N GLN A 148 20.27 -10.09 5.62
CA GLN A 148 20.93 -8.93 5.00
C GLN A 148 19.93 -7.93 4.45
N ALA A 149 18.92 -8.40 3.71
CA ALA A 149 17.88 -7.54 3.16
C ALA A 149 17.08 -6.86 4.29
N ARG A 150 16.75 -7.59 5.34
CA ARG A 150 16.04 -7.07 6.51
C ARG A 150 16.87 -6.04 7.26
N ALA A 151 18.13 -6.32 7.50
CA ALA A 151 19.04 -5.39 8.17
C ALA A 151 19.20 -4.08 7.37
N ALA A 152 19.34 -4.17 6.05
CA ALA A 152 19.42 -2.98 5.19
C ALA A 152 18.14 -2.14 5.26
N LEU A 153 16.97 -2.78 5.27
CA LEU A 153 15.67 -2.09 5.24
C LEU A 153 15.25 -1.53 6.61
N TYR A 154 15.54 -2.22 7.70
CA TYR A 154 14.95 -1.91 9.00
C TYR A 154 15.95 -1.47 10.07
N GLU A 155 17.24 -1.76 9.89
CA GLU A 155 18.28 -1.49 10.88
C GLU A 155 19.35 -0.51 10.38
N GLY A 156 19.43 -0.30 9.05
CA GLY A 156 20.40 0.59 8.40
C GLY A 156 19.79 1.89 7.87
N ASP A 157 20.67 2.80 7.46
CA ASP A 157 20.26 4.11 6.89
C ASP A 157 19.50 3.99 5.57
N TYR A 158 19.68 2.89 4.85
CA TYR A 158 19.07 2.69 3.54
C TYR A 158 17.53 2.72 3.58
N GLY A 159 16.93 2.03 4.53
CA GLY A 159 15.47 2.04 4.67
C GLY A 159 14.92 3.43 5.01
N TYR A 160 15.61 4.19 5.86
CA TYR A 160 15.25 5.57 6.18
C TYR A 160 15.40 6.48 4.95
N GLN A 161 16.49 6.33 4.18
CA GLN A 161 16.68 7.07 2.94
C GLN A 161 15.56 6.74 1.95
N LEU A 162 15.24 5.47 1.75
CA LEU A 162 14.17 5.02 0.85
C LEU A 162 12.81 5.63 1.22
N ILE A 163 12.45 5.61 2.51
CA ILE A 163 11.24 6.26 3.01
C ILE A 163 11.25 7.76 2.74
N GLY A 164 12.39 8.43 2.96
CA GLY A 164 12.58 9.85 2.71
C GLY A 164 12.45 10.20 1.24
N ASP A 165 13.05 9.41 0.37
CA ASP A 165 13.01 9.60 -1.08
C ASP A 165 11.57 9.45 -1.61
N VAL A 166 10.83 8.42 -1.18
CA VAL A 166 9.42 8.24 -1.54
C VAL A 166 8.56 9.37 -0.97
N ALA A 167 8.84 9.82 0.26
CA ALA A 167 8.13 10.93 0.88
C ALA A 167 8.37 12.26 0.12
N SER A 168 9.52 12.44 -0.53
CA SER A 168 9.81 13.63 -1.33
C SER A 168 8.88 13.79 -2.55
N LEU A 169 8.26 12.70 -3.00
CA LEU A 169 7.23 12.68 -4.05
C LEU A 169 5.81 12.98 -3.53
N GLY A 170 5.66 13.28 -2.25
CA GLY A 170 4.38 13.61 -1.62
C GLY A 170 3.63 12.41 -1.01
N PHE A 171 4.26 11.25 -0.94
CA PHE A 171 3.65 10.06 -0.32
C PHE A 171 4.03 9.93 1.16
N THR A 172 3.15 9.31 1.93
CA THR A 172 3.46 8.82 3.28
C THR A 172 3.68 7.32 3.20
N VAL A 173 4.90 6.86 3.56
CA VAL A 173 5.24 5.44 3.62
C VAL A 173 4.88 4.91 5.00
N ASN A 174 3.90 4.00 5.07
CA ASN A 174 3.47 3.37 6.31
C ASN A 174 4.28 2.12 6.66
N GLY A 175 4.92 1.49 5.69
CA GLY A 175 5.79 0.34 5.87
C GLY A 175 6.40 -0.11 4.56
N ILE A 176 7.51 -0.83 4.66
CA ILE A 176 8.16 -1.51 3.54
C ILE A 176 8.12 -3.00 3.89
N VAL A 177 7.70 -3.82 2.94
CA VAL A 177 7.65 -5.28 3.11
C VAL A 177 8.44 -5.92 1.97
N PRO A 178 9.52 -6.65 2.26
CA PRO A 178 10.20 -7.43 1.23
C PRO A 178 9.28 -8.58 0.79
N ASP A 179 9.04 -8.68 -0.50
CA ASP A 179 8.19 -9.75 -1.08
C ASP A 179 8.96 -11.07 -1.21
N GLY A 180 10.27 -11.02 -1.37
CA GLY A 180 11.14 -12.18 -1.41
C GLY A 180 12.16 -12.13 -2.53
N PHE A 181 13.03 -13.16 -2.57
CA PHE A 181 13.98 -13.34 -3.67
C PHE A 181 13.25 -13.82 -4.92
N ARG A 182 13.55 -13.18 -6.04
CA ARG A 182 12.94 -13.50 -7.33
C ARG A 182 13.60 -14.73 -7.93
N VAL A 183 12.80 -15.62 -8.49
CA VAL A 183 13.24 -16.81 -9.23
C VAL A 183 12.59 -16.80 -10.61
N MET A 184 13.28 -17.39 -11.59
CA MET A 184 12.77 -17.55 -12.94
C MET A 184 11.99 -18.86 -13.06
N THR A 185 10.83 -18.81 -13.70
CA THR A 185 10.07 -20.00 -14.12
C THR A 185 9.96 -20.00 -15.64
N MET A 186 10.24 -21.16 -16.26
CA MET A 186 10.33 -21.30 -17.71
C MET A 186 9.69 -22.60 -18.19
N ASN A 187 9.13 -22.59 -19.39
CA ASN A 187 8.63 -23.79 -20.07
C ASN A 187 9.74 -24.62 -20.73
N LYS A 188 10.99 -24.14 -20.69
CA LYS A 188 12.18 -24.81 -21.22
C LYS A 188 13.22 -24.94 -20.13
N LYS A 189 14.03 -26.00 -20.22
CA LYS A 189 15.16 -26.19 -19.31
C LYS A 189 16.26 -25.18 -19.63
N VAL A 190 16.75 -24.50 -18.58
CA VAL A 190 17.86 -23.56 -18.62
C VAL A 190 18.94 -24.06 -17.65
N GLU A 191 20.12 -24.37 -18.16
CA GLU A 191 21.25 -24.86 -17.37
C GLU A 191 22.45 -23.90 -17.43
N SER A 192 22.46 -22.99 -18.41
CA SER A 192 23.53 -22.02 -18.62
C SER A 192 22.96 -20.69 -19.15
N LEU A 193 23.79 -19.63 -19.11
CA LEU A 193 23.45 -18.35 -19.74
C LEU A 193 23.19 -18.47 -21.25
N ALA A 194 23.88 -19.41 -21.91
CA ALA A 194 23.68 -19.64 -23.35
C ALA A 194 22.25 -20.12 -23.66
N ASP A 195 21.64 -20.89 -22.76
CA ASP A 195 20.29 -21.40 -22.94
C ASP A 195 19.22 -20.31 -22.82
N MET A 196 19.56 -19.17 -22.22
CA MET A 196 18.65 -18.03 -22.07
C MET A 196 18.48 -17.23 -23.36
N HIS A 197 19.46 -17.32 -24.28
CA HIS A 197 19.45 -16.51 -25.47
C HIS A 197 18.21 -16.72 -26.35
N GLY A 198 17.49 -15.63 -26.57
CA GLY A 198 16.32 -15.59 -27.45
C GLY A 198 15.06 -16.22 -26.85
N LEU A 199 15.09 -16.74 -25.60
CA LEU A 199 13.88 -17.14 -24.91
C LEU A 199 13.06 -15.89 -24.56
N LYS A 200 11.75 -15.95 -24.80
CA LYS A 200 10.83 -14.85 -24.53
C LYS A 200 10.55 -14.77 -23.04
N MET A 201 11.19 -13.82 -22.37
CA MET A 201 11.05 -13.62 -20.93
C MET A 201 10.16 -12.42 -20.64
N ARG A 202 9.10 -12.63 -19.90
CA ARG A 202 8.33 -11.51 -19.36
C ARG A 202 9.13 -10.84 -18.26
N MET A 203 9.23 -9.54 -18.33
CA MET A 203 9.69 -8.68 -17.25
C MET A 203 8.58 -7.68 -16.88
N PRO A 204 8.54 -7.17 -15.64
CA PRO A 204 7.75 -5.98 -15.33
C PRO A 204 8.10 -4.85 -16.28
N ASN A 205 7.16 -3.94 -16.51
CA ASN A 205 7.38 -2.75 -17.36
C ASN A 205 8.20 -1.69 -16.61
N LEU A 206 9.44 -2.05 -16.26
CA LEU A 206 10.37 -1.27 -15.47
C LEU A 206 11.74 -1.32 -16.14
N GLU A 207 12.35 -0.16 -16.38
CA GLU A 207 13.57 -0.04 -17.18
C GLU A 207 14.69 -0.98 -16.69
N ILE A 208 14.99 -0.98 -15.38
CA ILE A 208 16.06 -1.83 -14.84
C ILE A 208 15.78 -3.33 -15.03
N MET A 209 14.53 -3.76 -14.96
CA MET A 209 14.17 -5.17 -15.15
C MET A 209 14.32 -5.57 -16.63
N VAL A 210 13.95 -4.70 -17.53
CA VAL A 210 14.15 -4.89 -18.97
C VAL A 210 15.65 -4.99 -19.29
N GLU A 211 16.46 -4.10 -18.74
CA GLU A 211 17.93 -4.13 -18.91
C GLU A 211 18.56 -5.40 -18.33
N ILE A 212 18.14 -5.84 -17.16
CA ILE A 212 18.59 -7.12 -16.57
C ILE A 212 18.26 -8.28 -17.51
N GLY A 213 17.03 -8.34 -18.02
CA GLY A 213 16.62 -9.40 -18.93
C GLY A 213 17.41 -9.39 -20.25
N ASN A 214 17.63 -8.22 -20.83
CA ASN A 214 18.43 -8.04 -22.05
C ASN A 214 19.90 -8.45 -21.82
N TYR A 215 20.47 -8.07 -20.69
CA TYR A 215 21.85 -8.44 -20.32
C TYR A 215 22.03 -9.95 -20.17
N LEU A 216 20.99 -10.64 -19.68
CA LEU A 216 20.98 -12.11 -19.58
C LEU A 216 20.75 -12.80 -20.94
N GLY A 217 20.46 -12.04 -22.01
CA GLY A 217 20.27 -12.56 -23.36
C GLY A 217 18.85 -12.97 -23.71
N PHE A 218 17.87 -12.66 -22.88
CA PHE A 218 16.45 -12.92 -23.17
C PHE A 218 15.91 -12.00 -24.28
N ALA A 219 14.90 -12.50 -25.00
CA ALA A 219 14.00 -11.65 -25.76
C ALA A 219 12.94 -11.11 -24.77
N VAL A 220 13.20 -9.94 -24.19
CA VAL A 220 12.35 -9.36 -23.14
C VAL A 220 11.03 -8.88 -23.71
N THR A 221 9.95 -9.25 -23.05
CA THR A 221 8.58 -8.82 -23.35
C THR A 221 8.00 -8.15 -22.09
N PRO A 222 8.09 -6.81 -21.98
CA PRO A 222 7.54 -6.08 -20.85
C PRO A 222 6.00 -6.14 -20.87
N MET A 223 5.39 -6.49 -19.74
CA MET A 223 3.92 -6.48 -19.60
C MET A 223 3.49 -6.43 -18.13
N SER A 224 2.26 -5.98 -17.91
CA SER A 224 1.62 -5.98 -16.60
C SER A 224 1.48 -7.40 -16.04
N MET A 225 1.46 -7.55 -14.71
CA MET A 225 1.29 -8.85 -14.06
C MET A 225 -0.03 -9.52 -14.43
N THR A 226 -1.08 -8.75 -14.66
CA THR A 226 -2.41 -9.25 -15.03
C THR A 226 -2.46 -9.98 -16.38
N GLU A 227 -1.45 -9.77 -17.23
CA GLU A 227 -1.37 -10.36 -18.58
C GLU A 227 -0.53 -11.66 -18.61
N VAL A 228 0.28 -11.90 -17.55
CA VAL A 228 1.32 -12.95 -17.54
C VAL A 228 0.74 -14.34 -17.70
N PHE A 229 -0.32 -14.68 -16.98
CA PHE A 229 -0.93 -16.00 -17.04
C PHE A 229 -1.39 -16.32 -18.47
N SER A 230 -2.17 -15.44 -19.06
CA SER A 230 -2.65 -15.62 -20.44
C SER A 230 -1.51 -15.65 -21.49
N ALA A 231 -0.47 -14.86 -21.27
CA ALA A 231 0.69 -14.84 -22.18
C ALA A 231 1.50 -16.14 -22.12
N LEU A 232 1.62 -16.76 -20.92
CA LEU A 232 2.23 -18.08 -20.75
C LEU A 232 1.38 -19.17 -21.41
N GLU A 233 0.07 -19.15 -21.18
CA GLU A 233 -0.87 -20.12 -21.71
C GLU A 233 -0.91 -20.11 -23.25
N GLN A 234 -0.83 -18.94 -23.84
CA GLN A 234 -0.81 -18.73 -25.28
C GLN A 234 0.57 -18.88 -25.93
N GLY A 235 1.64 -19.10 -25.15
CA GLY A 235 3.00 -19.20 -25.66
C GLY A 235 3.58 -17.89 -26.22
N VAL A 236 3.00 -16.75 -25.83
CA VAL A 236 3.52 -15.42 -26.15
C VAL A 236 4.86 -15.20 -25.46
N ILE A 237 5.02 -15.75 -24.25
CA ILE A 237 6.24 -15.77 -23.46
C ILE A 237 6.62 -17.20 -23.09
N ASP A 238 7.92 -17.45 -22.92
CA ASP A 238 8.47 -18.75 -22.52
C ASP A 238 8.65 -18.84 -20.99
N GLY A 239 8.66 -17.69 -20.29
CA GLY A 239 8.88 -17.64 -18.86
C GLY A 239 8.64 -16.26 -18.25
N GLN A 240 8.70 -16.23 -16.93
CA GLN A 240 8.59 -15.04 -16.11
C GLN A 240 9.48 -15.16 -14.87
N GLU A 241 9.65 -14.09 -14.12
CA GLU A 241 10.37 -14.09 -12.86
C GLU A 241 9.56 -13.34 -11.78
N ASN A 242 9.51 -13.91 -10.60
CA ASN A 242 8.82 -13.35 -9.43
C ASN A 242 9.29 -14.07 -8.16
N PRO A 243 8.98 -13.55 -6.98
CA PRO A 243 9.10 -14.32 -5.75
C PRO A 243 8.20 -15.57 -5.77
N PRO A 244 8.61 -16.67 -5.11
CA PRO A 244 7.83 -17.90 -5.05
C PRO A 244 6.42 -17.73 -4.48
N SER A 245 6.21 -16.77 -3.56
CA SER A 245 4.90 -16.37 -3.03
C SER A 245 3.95 -15.96 -4.14
N THR A 246 4.41 -15.04 -4.99
CA THR A 246 3.66 -14.52 -6.13
C THR A 246 3.40 -15.61 -7.18
N ILE A 247 4.44 -16.39 -7.54
CA ILE A 247 4.29 -17.48 -8.53
C ILE A 247 3.27 -18.52 -8.09
N ARG A 248 3.25 -18.85 -6.79
CA ARG A 248 2.36 -19.87 -6.25
C ARG A 248 0.91 -19.42 -6.16
N SER A 249 0.67 -18.16 -6.00
CA SER A 249 -0.66 -17.57 -5.80
C SER A 249 -1.34 -17.16 -7.10
N GLN A 250 -0.63 -17.11 -8.23
CA GLN A 250 -1.19 -16.84 -9.56
C GLN A 250 -1.72 -18.14 -10.20
#